data_cbefe8fc82338650d5573cb4ff30fe2b
#
_entry.id   cbefe8fc82338650d5573cb4ff30fe2b
#
_cell.length_a   1.000
_cell.length_b   1.000
_cell.length_c   1.000
_cell.angle_alpha   90.00
_cell.angle_beta   90.00
_cell.angle_gamma   90.00
#
_symmetry.space_group_name_H-M   'P 1'
#
loop_
_entity.id
_entity.type
_entity.pdbx_description
1 polymer ?
#
loop_
_entity_poly.entity_id
_entity_poly.type
_entity_poly.pdbx_seq_one_letter_code
_entity_poly.pdbx_strand_id
1 'polypeptide(L)'
;MDEADIDALSRRYGPMVLRRCRRLLRNEDEALDACQDVFVLLVERRGRLRVEYPSSLLYRMATNVCLNRLRDRKRKPEDGEPDQLEAIARIEEPAGGSHARLLLDWLFARHPASSRTIAVLHYVDGLTLEQVAAESGLSVSGVRKRLQKLRQDMNR
;
A
#
# COMPACT_ATOMS: atom_id res chain seq x y z
N MET A 1 -18.44 3.89 -11.38
CA MET A 1 -17.52 2.78 -11.63
C MET A 1 -18.34 1.52 -11.87
N ASP A 2 -18.20 0.92 -13.03
CA ASP A 2 -18.95 -0.27 -13.39
C ASP A 2 -18.09 -1.54 -13.24
N GLU A 3 -18.66 -2.71 -13.56
CA GLU A 3 -17.93 -3.99 -13.46
C GLU A 3 -16.70 -4.05 -14.36
N ALA A 4 -16.75 -3.45 -15.54
CA ALA A 4 -15.63 -3.42 -16.45
C ALA A 4 -14.48 -2.60 -15.90
N ASP A 5 -14.77 -1.50 -15.22
CA ASP A 5 -13.76 -0.68 -14.55
C ASP A 5 -13.08 -1.44 -13.42
N ILE A 6 -13.86 -2.17 -12.64
CA ILE A 6 -13.33 -2.98 -11.53
C ILE A 6 -12.44 -4.10 -12.06
N ASP A 7 -12.87 -4.76 -13.12
CA ASP A 7 -12.10 -5.83 -13.76
C ASP A 7 -10.76 -5.29 -14.30
N ALA A 8 -10.79 -4.13 -14.93
CA ALA A 8 -9.59 -3.46 -15.42
C ALA A 8 -8.65 -3.09 -14.28
N LEU A 9 -9.17 -2.56 -13.17
CA LEU A 9 -8.38 -2.24 -11.98
C LEU A 9 -7.78 -3.49 -11.36
N SER A 10 -8.54 -4.56 -11.29
CA SER A 10 -8.07 -5.84 -10.74
C SER A 10 -6.90 -6.40 -11.56
N ARG A 11 -6.99 -6.35 -12.87
CA ARG A 11 -5.91 -6.82 -13.75
C ARG A 11 -4.65 -5.97 -13.62
N ARG A 12 -4.84 -4.66 -13.58
CA ARG A 12 -3.72 -3.72 -13.56
C ARG A 12 -3.01 -3.67 -12.21
N TYR A 13 -3.78 -3.62 -11.13
CA TYR A 13 -3.25 -3.40 -9.79
C TYR A 13 -3.25 -4.63 -8.89
N GLY A 14 -3.78 -5.75 -9.37
CA GLY A 14 -3.77 -7.01 -8.64
C GLY A 14 -2.40 -7.41 -8.12
N PRO A 15 -1.36 -7.39 -8.97
CA PRO A 15 0.00 -7.72 -8.52
C PRO A 15 0.51 -6.81 -7.40
N MET A 16 0.22 -5.51 -7.46
CA MET A 16 0.58 -4.55 -6.41
C MET A 16 -0.13 -4.88 -5.09
N VAL A 17 -1.43 -5.13 -5.16
CA VAL A 17 -2.25 -5.46 -3.97
C VAL A 17 -1.75 -6.75 -3.34
N LEU A 18 -1.52 -7.78 -4.16
CA LEU A 18 -1.02 -9.07 -3.67
C LEU A 18 0.36 -8.95 -3.03
N ARG A 19 1.25 -8.18 -3.63
CA ARG A 19 2.57 -7.94 -3.07
C ARG A 19 2.48 -7.28 -1.70
N ARG A 20 1.60 -6.31 -1.55
CA ARG A 20 1.36 -5.66 -0.27
C ARG A 20 0.83 -6.63 0.78
N CYS A 21 -0.12 -7.46 0.39
CA CYS A 21 -0.68 -8.48 1.29
C CYS A 21 0.36 -9.50 1.71
N ARG A 22 1.20 -9.96 0.79
CA ARG A 22 2.30 -10.89 1.09
C ARG A 22 3.28 -10.30 2.10
N ARG A 23 3.60 -9.04 1.93
CA ARG A 23 4.55 -8.35 2.82
C ARG A 23 4.00 -8.24 4.24
N LEU A 24 2.72 -7.94 4.39
CA LEU A 24 2.13 -7.75 5.72
C LEU A 24 1.73 -9.05 6.40
N LEU A 25 1.17 -9.99 5.66
CA LEU A 25 0.65 -11.25 6.24
C LEU A 25 1.67 -12.37 6.31
N ARG A 26 2.66 -12.37 5.42
CA ARG A 26 3.73 -13.38 5.36
C ARG A 26 3.24 -14.82 5.24
N ASN A 27 2.06 -15.02 4.68
CA ASN A 27 1.47 -16.31 4.40
C ASN A 27 0.78 -16.22 3.05
N GLU A 28 1.10 -17.12 2.13
CA GLU A 28 0.64 -17.03 0.75
C GLU A 28 -0.88 -17.20 0.65
N ASP A 29 -1.45 -18.18 1.34
CA ASP A 29 -2.90 -18.42 1.29
C ASP A 29 -3.68 -17.24 1.85
N GLU A 30 -3.24 -16.69 2.96
CA GLU A 30 -3.86 -15.53 3.57
C GLU A 30 -3.68 -14.27 2.72
N ALA A 31 -2.53 -14.12 2.07
CA ALA A 31 -2.29 -13.00 1.17
C ALA A 31 -3.23 -13.03 -0.03
N LEU A 32 -3.44 -14.20 -0.60
CA LEU A 32 -4.38 -14.38 -1.71
C LEU A 32 -5.82 -14.06 -1.29
N ASP A 33 -6.23 -14.56 -0.12
CA ASP A 33 -7.56 -14.27 0.42
C ASP A 33 -7.74 -12.78 0.69
N ALA A 34 -6.76 -12.14 1.27
CA ALA A 34 -6.80 -10.70 1.56
C ALA A 34 -6.85 -9.88 0.26
N CYS A 35 -6.11 -10.30 -0.75
CA CYS A 35 -6.14 -9.66 -2.07
C CYS A 35 -7.56 -9.71 -2.67
N GLN A 36 -8.20 -10.87 -2.60
CA GLN A 36 -9.60 -11.02 -3.03
C GLN A 36 -10.52 -10.10 -2.25
N ASP A 37 -10.36 -10.05 -0.93
CA ASP A 37 -11.17 -9.19 -0.07
C ASP A 37 -11.08 -7.72 -0.45
N VAL A 38 -9.89 -7.26 -0.85
CA VAL A 38 -9.71 -5.88 -1.30
C VAL A 38 -10.61 -5.58 -2.51
N PHE A 39 -10.61 -6.48 -3.49
CA PHE A 39 -11.42 -6.27 -4.70
C PHE A 39 -12.92 -6.48 -4.45
N VAL A 40 -13.30 -7.36 -3.53
CA VAL A 40 -14.69 -7.49 -3.08
C VAL A 40 -15.15 -6.19 -2.42
N LEU A 41 -14.35 -5.60 -1.55
CA LEU A 41 -14.65 -4.32 -0.93
C LEU A 41 -14.76 -3.20 -1.96
N LEU A 42 -13.92 -3.22 -2.98
CA LEU A 42 -13.99 -2.25 -4.08
C LEU A 42 -15.33 -2.33 -4.78
N VAL A 43 -15.80 -3.56 -5.06
CA VAL A 43 -17.11 -3.80 -5.67
C VAL A 43 -18.24 -3.28 -4.75
N GLU A 44 -18.19 -3.64 -3.48
CA GLU A 44 -19.22 -3.25 -2.51
C GLU A 44 -19.31 -1.76 -2.30
N ARG A 45 -18.18 -1.05 -2.36
CA ARG A 45 -18.12 0.38 -2.08
C ARG A 45 -18.02 1.25 -3.32
N ARG A 46 -18.18 0.67 -4.50
CA ARG A 46 -17.98 1.37 -5.79
C ARG A 46 -18.75 2.68 -5.94
N GLY A 47 -19.94 2.79 -5.32
CA GLY A 47 -20.74 3.99 -5.38
C GLY A 47 -20.31 5.12 -4.44
N ARG A 48 -19.40 4.82 -3.50
CA ARG A 48 -18.93 5.77 -2.48
C ARG A 48 -17.46 6.14 -2.63
N LEU A 49 -16.74 5.45 -3.50
CA LEU A 49 -15.31 5.65 -3.66
C LEU A 49 -15.00 6.63 -4.78
N ARG A 50 -14.09 7.55 -4.49
CA ARG A 50 -13.46 8.37 -5.51
C ARG A 50 -12.18 7.69 -5.96
N VAL A 51 -12.13 7.30 -7.22
CA VAL A 51 -10.97 6.63 -7.79
C VAL A 51 -10.17 7.65 -8.60
N GLU A 52 -9.63 8.64 -7.91
CA GLU A 52 -8.76 9.66 -8.51
C GLU A 52 -7.34 9.13 -8.66
N TYR A 53 -6.90 8.36 -7.66
CA TYR A 53 -5.58 7.73 -7.65
C TYR A 53 -5.73 6.25 -7.29
N PRO A 54 -5.99 5.39 -8.31
CA PRO A 54 -6.29 3.98 -8.04
C PRO A 54 -5.20 3.24 -7.26
N SER A 55 -3.93 3.48 -7.59
CA SER A 55 -2.82 2.82 -6.89
C SER A 55 -2.79 3.16 -5.40
N SER A 56 -3.00 4.43 -5.04
CA SER A 56 -3.05 4.86 -3.64
C SER A 56 -4.23 4.29 -2.90
N LEU A 57 -5.40 4.28 -3.55
CA LEU A 57 -6.62 3.75 -2.95
C LEU A 57 -6.46 2.27 -2.64
N LEU A 58 -6.04 1.50 -3.63
CA LEU A 58 -5.87 0.05 -3.48
C LEU A 58 -4.76 -0.31 -2.48
N TYR A 59 -3.68 0.46 -2.46
CA TYR A 59 -2.63 0.30 -1.48
C TYR A 59 -3.17 0.47 -0.05
N ARG A 60 -3.96 1.52 0.19
CA ARG A 60 -4.57 1.76 1.51
C ARG A 60 -5.59 0.70 1.87
N MET A 61 -6.40 0.28 0.91
CA MET A 61 -7.38 -0.79 1.14
C MET A 61 -6.67 -2.10 1.51
N ALA A 62 -5.62 -2.45 0.79
CA ALA A 62 -4.82 -3.65 1.09
C ALA A 62 -4.22 -3.59 2.50
N THR A 63 -3.64 -2.45 2.85
CA THR A 63 -3.07 -2.24 4.18
C THR A 63 -4.14 -2.40 5.26
N ASN A 64 -5.30 -1.78 5.08
CA ASN A 64 -6.39 -1.85 6.06
C ASN A 64 -6.95 -3.26 6.21
N VAL A 65 -7.14 -3.97 5.11
CA VAL A 65 -7.61 -5.37 5.14
C VAL A 65 -6.62 -6.24 5.91
N CYS A 66 -5.33 -6.10 5.62
CA CYS A 66 -4.29 -6.88 6.29
C CYS A 66 -4.19 -6.55 7.78
N LEU A 67 -4.25 -5.26 8.13
CA LEU A 67 -4.22 -4.84 9.53
C LEU A 67 -5.42 -5.38 10.31
N ASN A 68 -6.60 -5.37 9.70
CA ASN A 68 -7.79 -5.93 10.34
C ASN A 68 -7.66 -7.43 10.59
N ARG A 69 -7.11 -8.17 9.63
CA ARG A 69 -6.86 -9.61 9.79
C ARG A 69 -5.88 -9.90 10.92
N LEU A 70 -4.83 -9.09 11.02
CA LEU A 70 -3.84 -9.23 12.08
C LEU A 70 -4.40 -8.87 13.45
N ARG A 71 -5.29 -7.90 13.53
CA ARG A 71 -6.01 -7.58 14.77
C ARG A 71 -6.90 -8.73 15.21
N ASP A 72 -7.61 -9.35 14.28
CA ASP A 72 -8.48 -10.48 14.58
C ASP A 72 -7.68 -11.67 15.11
N ARG A 73 -6.49 -11.92 14.57
CA ARG A 73 -5.59 -12.94 15.12
C ARG A 73 -5.20 -12.63 16.56
N LYS A 74 -4.91 -11.37 16.85
CA LYS A 74 -4.50 -10.91 18.19
C LYS A 74 -5.60 -11.10 19.23
N ARG A 75 -6.87 -11.06 18.81
CA ARG A 75 -8.02 -11.26 19.68
C ARG A 75 -8.25 -12.71 20.07
N LYS A 76 -7.62 -13.65 19.39
CA LYS A 76 -7.71 -15.08 19.74
C LYS A 76 -6.78 -15.36 20.92
N PRO A 77 -7.29 -15.93 22.02
CA PRO A 77 -6.47 -16.18 23.23
C PRO A 77 -5.29 -17.12 23.00
N GLU A 78 -5.27 -17.81 21.88
CA GLU A 78 -4.23 -18.78 21.52
C GLU A 78 -2.96 -18.13 20.99
N ASP A 79 -3.08 -16.89 20.51
CA ASP A 79 -1.96 -16.16 19.92
C ASP A 79 -1.30 -15.24 20.95
N GLY A 80 -0.83 -15.78 22.05
CA GLY A 80 -0.20 -15.02 23.12
C GLY A 80 0.98 -14.14 22.70
N GLU A 81 1.05 -13.76 21.45
CA GLU A 81 2.09 -12.86 20.94
C GLU A 81 1.65 -11.41 21.04
N PRO A 82 2.42 -10.59 21.75
CA PRO A 82 2.14 -9.18 21.82
C PRO A 82 2.49 -8.49 20.52
N ASP A 83 1.55 -7.74 20.01
CA ASP A 83 1.83 -6.63 19.14
C ASP A 83 2.31 -6.92 17.72
N GLN A 84 1.51 -7.69 16.99
CA GLN A 84 1.69 -7.83 15.55
C GLN A 84 1.54 -6.48 14.83
N LEU A 85 0.71 -5.57 15.37
CA LEU A 85 0.57 -4.22 14.84
C LEU A 85 1.86 -3.42 14.95
N GLU A 86 2.58 -3.55 16.07
CA GLU A 86 3.90 -2.95 16.22
C GLU A 86 4.91 -3.57 15.25
N ALA A 87 4.87 -4.87 15.08
CA ALA A 87 5.75 -5.55 14.14
C ALA A 87 5.52 -5.07 12.71
N ILE A 88 4.26 -4.84 12.32
CA ILE A 88 3.91 -4.30 11.01
C ILE A 88 4.38 -2.86 10.90
N ALA A 89 4.16 -2.06 11.92
CA ALA A 89 4.63 -0.68 11.94
C ALA A 89 6.15 -0.62 11.77
N ARG A 90 6.89 -1.56 12.37
CA ARG A 90 8.34 -1.66 12.18
C ARG A 90 8.74 -2.04 10.77
N ILE A 91 7.96 -2.91 10.11
CA ILE A 91 8.22 -3.28 8.71
C ILE A 91 8.00 -2.07 7.79
N GLU A 92 7.05 -1.23 8.11
CA GLU A 92 6.75 -0.02 7.35
C GLU A 92 7.61 1.16 7.74
N GLU A 93 8.22 1.13 8.92
CA GLU A 93 9.14 2.15 9.36
C GLU A 93 10.46 2.02 8.61
N PRO A 94 10.96 3.12 8.06
CA PRO A 94 12.32 3.13 7.56
C PRO A 94 13.30 2.92 8.73
N ALA A 95 14.44 2.35 8.44
CA ALA A 95 15.50 2.14 9.43
C ALA A 95 15.83 3.49 10.11
N GLY A 96 15.54 3.60 11.40
CA GLY A 96 15.75 4.84 12.13
C GLY A 96 14.67 5.16 13.17
N GLY A 97 13.61 4.35 13.23
CA GLY A 97 12.62 4.43 14.30
C GLY A 97 11.60 5.55 14.17
N SER A 98 11.01 5.94 15.31
CA SER A 98 9.88 6.88 15.38
C SER A 98 10.16 8.28 14.80
N HIS A 99 11.41 8.71 14.83
CA HIS A 99 11.79 10.01 14.29
C HIS A 99 11.69 10.03 12.76
N ALA A 100 12.15 8.96 12.11
CA ALA A 100 12.03 8.81 10.66
C ALA A 100 10.56 8.72 10.23
N ARG A 101 9.72 8.06 11.03
CA ARG A 101 8.29 7.98 10.77
C ARG A 101 7.61 9.34 10.80
N LEU A 102 7.90 10.16 11.80
CA LEU A 102 7.37 11.52 11.89
C LEU A 102 7.80 12.37 10.70
N LEU A 103 9.05 12.25 10.28
CA LEU A 103 9.56 12.94 9.10
C LEU A 103 8.83 12.51 7.84
N LEU A 104 8.60 11.20 7.68
CA LEU A 104 7.87 10.67 6.53
C LEU A 104 6.42 11.12 6.53
N ASP A 105 5.76 11.10 7.68
CA ASP A 105 4.38 11.58 7.81
C ASP A 105 4.28 13.07 7.44
N TRP A 106 5.23 13.86 7.90
CA TRP A 106 5.31 15.28 7.55
C TRP A 106 5.53 15.48 6.05
N LEU A 107 6.45 14.72 5.48
CA LEU A 107 6.77 14.78 4.05
C LEU A 107 5.57 14.38 3.20
N PHE A 108 4.93 13.25 3.55
CA PHE A 108 3.81 12.72 2.79
C PHE A 108 2.55 13.58 2.91
N ALA A 109 2.38 14.31 4.02
CA ALA A 109 1.26 15.24 4.16
C ALA A 109 1.30 16.37 3.12
N ARG A 110 2.48 16.66 2.57
CA ARG A 110 2.70 17.73 1.57
C ARG A 110 2.58 17.23 0.13
N HIS A 111 2.45 15.91 -0.06
CA HIS A 111 2.44 15.31 -1.39
C HIS A 111 1.16 14.51 -1.61
N PRO A 112 0.75 14.35 -2.88
CA PRO A 112 -0.40 13.49 -3.18
C PRO A 112 -0.21 12.06 -2.65
N ALA A 113 -1.31 11.41 -2.29
CA ALA A 113 -1.27 10.02 -1.81
C ALA A 113 -0.62 9.08 -2.81
N SER A 114 -0.77 9.37 -4.12
CA SER A 114 -0.11 8.58 -5.17
C SER A 114 1.42 8.64 -5.08
N SER A 115 1.98 9.79 -4.70
CA SER A 115 3.43 9.92 -4.51
C SER A 115 3.92 9.10 -3.34
N ARG A 116 3.14 9.03 -2.26
CA ARG A 116 3.45 8.16 -1.13
C ARG A 116 3.50 6.69 -1.56
N THR A 117 2.49 6.24 -2.29
CA THR A 117 2.44 4.87 -2.80
C THR A 117 3.66 4.55 -3.67
N ILE A 118 4.02 5.46 -4.58
CA ILE A 118 5.18 5.32 -5.46
C ILE A 118 6.46 5.17 -4.64
N ALA A 119 6.62 5.99 -3.61
CA ALA A 119 7.80 5.93 -2.74
C ALA A 119 7.89 4.59 -2.02
N VAL A 120 6.77 4.08 -1.52
CA VAL A 120 6.74 2.78 -0.85
C VAL A 120 7.08 1.66 -1.82
N LEU A 121 6.48 1.66 -3.01
CA LEU A 121 6.76 0.65 -4.03
C LEU A 121 8.25 0.61 -4.40
N HIS A 122 8.85 1.77 -4.56
CA HIS A 122 10.25 1.86 -4.97
C HIS A 122 11.23 1.61 -3.82
N TYR A 123 11.09 2.34 -2.71
CA TYR A 123 12.07 2.29 -1.62
C TYR A 123 11.85 1.15 -0.64
N VAL A 124 10.61 0.78 -0.38
CA VAL A 124 10.30 -0.28 0.60
C VAL A 124 10.18 -1.63 -0.09
N ASP A 125 9.41 -1.71 -1.16
CA ASP A 125 9.16 -2.95 -1.88
C ASP A 125 10.25 -3.29 -2.91
N GLY A 126 11.14 -2.34 -3.19
CA GLY A 126 12.30 -2.59 -4.04
C GLY A 126 12.01 -2.68 -5.53
N LEU A 127 10.88 -2.12 -5.99
CA LEU A 127 10.54 -2.13 -7.40
C LEU A 127 11.42 -1.16 -8.19
N THR A 128 11.74 -1.53 -9.42
CA THR A 128 12.40 -0.62 -10.37
C THR A 128 11.44 0.49 -10.78
N LEU A 129 11.95 1.56 -11.35
CA LEU A 129 11.11 2.65 -11.85
C LEU A 129 10.12 2.18 -12.90
N GLU A 130 10.55 1.26 -13.77
CA GLU A 130 9.70 0.66 -14.80
C GLU A 130 8.56 -0.17 -14.16
N GLN A 131 8.88 -0.94 -13.13
CA GLN A 131 7.88 -1.73 -12.40
C GLN A 131 6.88 -0.83 -11.66
N VAL A 132 7.37 0.23 -11.02
CA VAL A 132 6.51 1.20 -10.34
C VAL A 132 5.58 1.87 -11.36
N ALA A 133 6.11 2.27 -12.51
CA ALA A 133 5.32 2.88 -13.57
C ALA A 133 4.21 1.94 -14.05
N ALA A 134 4.55 0.67 -14.28
CA ALA A 134 3.58 -0.33 -14.71
C ALA A 134 2.46 -0.54 -13.69
N GLU A 135 2.80 -0.60 -12.41
CA GLU A 135 1.81 -0.84 -11.35
C GLU A 135 1.00 0.40 -10.98
N SER A 136 1.60 1.58 -11.05
CA SER A 136 0.92 2.83 -10.67
C SER A 136 0.11 3.46 -11.80
N GLY A 137 0.33 3.02 -13.04
CA GLY A 137 -0.33 3.62 -14.20
C GLY A 137 0.29 4.93 -14.66
N LEU A 138 1.45 5.27 -14.13
CA LEU A 138 2.19 6.47 -14.53
C LEU A 138 3.27 6.11 -15.55
N SER A 139 3.79 7.13 -16.24
CA SER A 139 4.98 6.95 -17.05
C SER A 139 6.22 6.87 -16.17
N VAL A 140 7.31 6.30 -16.68
CA VAL A 140 8.58 6.24 -15.96
C VAL A 140 9.06 7.65 -15.61
N SER A 141 8.93 8.60 -16.53
CA SER A 141 9.33 9.98 -16.27
C SER A 141 8.43 10.63 -15.20
N GLY A 142 7.14 10.28 -15.15
CA GLY A 142 6.22 10.74 -14.11
C GLY A 142 6.60 10.22 -12.74
N VAL A 143 6.95 8.93 -12.66
CA VAL A 143 7.45 8.32 -11.41
C VAL A 143 8.73 9.01 -10.96
N ARG A 144 9.68 9.18 -11.87
CA ARG A 144 10.96 9.83 -11.56
C ARG A 144 10.79 11.25 -11.04
N LYS A 145 9.92 12.03 -11.66
CA LYS A 145 9.64 13.40 -11.23
C LYS A 145 9.06 13.45 -9.82
N ARG A 146 8.12 12.57 -9.50
CA ARG A 146 7.51 12.52 -8.19
C ARG A 146 8.50 12.10 -7.10
N LEU A 147 9.34 11.11 -7.37
CA LEU A 147 10.40 10.69 -6.45
C LEU A 147 11.45 11.80 -6.26
N GLN A 148 11.80 12.48 -7.31
CA GLN A 148 12.75 13.60 -7.26
C GLN A 148 12.21 14.73 -6.39
N LYS A 149 10.93 15.05 -6.53
CA LYS A 149 10.27 16.09 -5.73
C LYS A 149 10.24 15.70 -4.24
N LEU A 150 9.97 14.45 -3.93
CA LEU A 150 10.04 13.94 -2.56
C LEU A 150 11.45 14.09 -1.99
N ARG A 151 12.47 13.70 -2.76
CA ARG A 151 13.86 13.82 -2.32
C ARG A 151 14.29 15.27 -2.10
N GLN A 152 13.85 16.19 -2.94
CA GLN A 152 14.14 17.61 -2.77
C GLN A 152 13.59 18.14 -1.44
N ASP A 153 12.39 17.74 -1.09
CA ASP A 153 11.78 18.16 0.17
C ASP A 153 12.46 17.51 1.38
N MET A 154 13.00 16.31 1.22
CA MET A 154 13.79 15.67 2.27
C MET A 154 15.10 16.37 2.57
N ASN A 155 15.68 17.02 1.55
CA ASN A 155 16.98 17.69 1.67
C ASN A 155 16.87 19.15 2.13
N ARG A 156 15.69 19.60 2.46
CA ARG A 156 15.45 20.90 3.07
C ARG A 156 15.42 20.75 4.58
#